data_7e9c38c6fef514eebdbca3700c51281f
#
_entry.id   7e9c38c6fef514eebdbca3700c51281f
#
_cell.length_a   1.000
_cell.length_b   1.000
_cell.length_c   1.000
_cell.angle_alpha   90.00
_cell.angle_beta   90.00
_cell.angle_gamma   90.00
#
_symmetry.space_group_name_H-M   'P 1'
#
loop_
_entity.id
_entity.type
_entity.pdbx_description
1 polymer ?
#
loop_
_entity_poly.entity_id
_entity_poly.type
_entity_poly.pdbx_seq_one_letter_code
_entity_poly.pdbx_strand_id
1 'polypeptide(L)'
;SVFQVDLPLRYLFENPTLAGFAGGILRRNARIETEDLKPVERLGNFPLSFAQERLWFLDRLVPDSPFYNMSVSLFITGPLQVKIMEKTFKELVRRHEVLRTSFISNDDGKPSQIIDPGLTIEMPILDLQSLTNQERMAEVKRVAKEDEEKVFDLTKAPLMRITLLKLSGEEHVLLMSMHHIISDGWSIGVLNREITILYKAYSAGEEPSLPELEIQYVDFSVWQRRWFSKGIYEAQLEFWKKQLSDLPLLDLPTDKPRPAIATYHGAVESIDIPVELTKTLKKISLKSGSSLFMTLLSGIMVVFNRYTGQEDIVLGSPIANRVRKELEPLI
;
A
#
# COMPACT_ATOMS: atom_id res chain seq x y z
N SER A 1 14.20 5.73 -18.07
CA SER A 1 15.22 4.86 -18.68
C SER A 1 15.76 5.51 -19.95
N VAL A 2 17.05 5.26 -20.28
CA VAL A 2 17.72 5.82 -21.48
C VAL A 2 16.98 5.43 -22.77
N PHE A 3 16.28 4.31 -22.76
CA PHE A 3 15.61 3.76 -23.96
C PHE A 3 14.10 4.01 -24.00
N GLN A 4 13.51 4.68 -23.02
CA GLN A 4 12.07 4.98 -22.92
C GLN A 4 11.15 3.75 -23.14
N VAL A 5 11.64 2.56 -22.83
CA VAL A 5 10.94 1.28 -22.97
C VAL A 5 10.78 0.65 -21.60
N ASP A 6 9.56 0.30 -21.26
CA ASP A 6 9.26 -0.48 -20.06
C ASP A 6 9.23 -1.98 -20.43
N LEU A 7 10.20 -2.72 -19.89
CA LEU A 7 10.29 -4.17 -20.04
C LEU A 7 9.93 -4.83 -18.72
N PRO A 8 8.95 -5.75 -18.68
CA PRO A 8 8.67 -6.49 -17.47
C PRO A 8 9.93 -7.22 -16.98
N LEU A 9 10.10 -7.30 -15.67
CA LEU A 9 11.23 -7.99 -15.06
C LEU A 9 11.37 -9.43 -15.58
N ARG A 10 10.26 -10.10 -15.88
CA ARG A 10 10.19 -11.42 -16.51
C ARG A 10 10.98 -11.49 -17.82
N TYR A 11 10.97 -10.43 -18.64
CA TYR A 11 11.67 -10.39 -19.91
C TYR A 11 13.19 -10.51 -19.75
N LEU A 12 13.75 -9.98 -18.65
CA LEU A 12 15.16 -10.11 -18.32
C LEU A 12 15.55 -11.58 -18.04
N PHE A 13 14.65 -12.33 -17.40
CA PHE A 13 14.89 -13.75 -17.11
C PHE A 13 14.70 -14.64 -18.32
N GLU A 14 13.75 -14.31 -19.19
CA GLU A 14 13.49 -15.03 -20.45
C GLU A 14 14.54 -14.74 -21.52
N ASN A 15 15.22 -13.60 -21.44
CA ASN A 15 16.24 -13.16 -22.40
C ASN A 15 17.51 -12.71 -21.67
N PRO A 16 18.27 -13.63 -21.05
CA PRO A 16 19.38 -13.30 -20.15
C PRO A 16 20.63 -12.75 -20.86
N THR A 17 20.62 -12.69 -22.20
CA THR A 17 21.73 -12.12 -22.97
C THR A 17 21.47 -10.65 -23.34
N LEU A 18 22.52 -9.85 -23.42
CA LEU A 18 22.44 -8.46 -23.86
C LEU A 18 21.75 -8.31 -25.23
N ALA A 19 22.04 -9.23 -26.17
CA ALA A 19 21.44 -9.23 -27.48
C ALA A 19 19.92 -9.53 -27.44
N GLY A 20 19.51 -10.51 -26.64
CA GLY A 20 18.11 -10.86 -26.43
C GLY A 20 17.33 -9.71 -25.78
N PHE A 21 17.94 -9.09 -24.76
CA PHE A 21 17.37 -7.94 -24.08
C PHE A 21 17.24 -6.72 -25.00
N ALA A 22 18.30 -6.40 -25.78
CA ALA A 22 18.29 -5.33 -26.78
C ALA A 22 17.24 -5.56 -27.86
N GLY A 23 17.08 -6.81 -28.33
CA GLY A 23 16.04 -7.20 -29.29
C GLY A 23 14.62 -6.96 -28.76
N GLY A 24 14.40 -7.10 -27.45
CA GLY A 24 13.13 -6.77 -26.80
C GLY A 24 12.85 -5.29 -26.74
N ILE A 25 13.88 -4.49 -26.44
CA ILE A 25 13.79 -3.03 -26.46
C ILE A 25 13.37 -2.54 -27.86
N LEU A 26 14.05 -3.03 -28.88
CA LEU A 26 13.77 -2.65 -30.28
C LEU A 26 12.37 -3.04 -30.75
N ARG A 27 11.89 -4.24 -30.38
CA ARG A 27 10.55 -4.72 -30.77
C ARG A 27 9.41 -3.97 -30.07
N ARG A 28 9.63 -3.47 -28.87
CA ARG A 28 8.61 -2.72 -28.09
C ARG A 28 8.57 -1.24 -28.41
N ASN A 29 9.68 -0.62 -28.79
CA ASN A 29 9.66 0.74 -29.33
C ASN A 29 8.69 0.90 -30.52
N ALA A 30 8.33 -0.18 -31.19
CA ALA A 30 7.44 -0.16 -32.36
C ALA A 30 5.94 -0.32 -32.04
N ARG A 31 5.51 -0.48 -30.75
CA ARG A 31 4.16 -1.02 -30.54
C ARG A 31 3.27 -0.44 -29.44
N ILE A 32 3.72 0.50 -28.63
CA ILE A 32 2.80 1.11 -27.63
C ILE A 32 3.06 2.62 -27.64
N GLU A 33 2.17 3.39 -28.25
CA GLU A 33 1.96 4.79 -27.85
C GLU A 33 1.47 4.75 -26.40
N THR A 34 2.40 4.74 -25.46
CA THR A 34 2.07 4.92 -24.05
C THR A 34 1.67 6.37 -23.88
N GLU A 35 0.41 6.61 -23.66
CA GLU A 35 -0.07 7.93 -23.26
C GLU A 35 0.78 8.40 -22.08
N ASP A 36 1.38 9.57 -22.21
CA ASP A 36 2.23 10.14 -21.16
C ASP A 36 1.40 10.39 -19.90
N LEU A 37 1.91 9.95 -18.76
CA LEU A 37 1.34 10.28 -17.47
C LEU A 37 1.77 11.71 -17.12
N LYS A 38 0.83 12.65 -17.20
CA LYS A 38 1.06 14.09 -16.99
C LYS A 38 0.14 14.63 -15.91
N PRO A 39 0.57 15.70 -15.21
CA PRO A 39 -0.31 16.41 -14.29
C PRO A 39 -1.58 16.88 -15.00
N VAL A 40 -2.73 16.73 -14.31
CA VAL A 40 -4.01 17.29 -14.75
C VAL A 40 -4.33 18.55 -13.95
N GLU A 41 -5.09 19.45 -14.56
CA GLU A 41 -5.54 20.66 -13.88
C GLU A 41 -6.48 20.33 -12.72
N ARG A 42 -6.28 20.96 -11.56
CA ARG A 42 -7.04 20.67 -10.32
C ARG A 42 -8.38 21.39 -10.27
N LEU A 43 -9.24 21.10 -11.26
CA LEU A 43 -10.59 21.70 -11.38
C LEU A 43 -11.68 20.65 -11.14
N GLY A 44 -12.43 20.82 -10.06
CA GLY A 44 -13.61 19.99 -9.76
C GLY A 44 -13.28 18.60 -9.20
N ASN A 45 -14.14 17.63 -9.54
CA ASN A 45 -14.09 16.26 -9.08
C ASN A 45 -13.31 15.37 -10.06
N PHE A 46 -12.59 14.39 -9.55
CA PHE A 46 -11.80 13.48 -10.36
C PHE A 46 -12.31 12.03 -10.25
N PRO A 47 -12.11 11.22 -11.30
CA PRO A 47 -12.45 9.80 -11.22
C PRO A 47 -11.51 9.07 -10.25
N LEU A 48 -12.02 8.05 -9.59
CA LEU A 48 -11.22 7.12 -8.81
C LEU A 48 -10.37 6.22 -9.72
N SER A 49 -9.20 5.79 -9.22
CA SER A 49 -8.52 4.63 -9.82
C SER A 49 -9.37 3.37 -9.62
N PHE A 50 -9.11 2.30 -10.39
CA PHE A 50 -9.84 1.04 -10.20
C PHE A 50 -9.64 0.43 -8.81
N ALA A 51 -8.47 0.62 -8.20
CA ALA A 51 -8.21 0.18 -6.84
C ALA A 51 -9.04 0.97 -5.82
N GLN A 52 -9.09 2.29 -5.95
CA GLN A 52 -9.92 3.15 -5.11
C GLN A 52 -11.42 2.86 -5.27
N GLU A 53 -11.89 2.67 -6.50
CA GLU A 53 -13.30 2.36 -6.78
C GLU A 53 -13.74 1.04 -6.13
N ARG A 54 -12.87 0.02 -6.18
CA ARG A 54 -13.12 -1.24 -5.48
C ARG A 54 -13.25 -1.05 -3.98
N LEU A 55 -12.35 -0.29 -3.36
CA LEU A 55 -12.38 -0.03 -1.92
C LEU A 55 -13.57 0.82 -1.51
N TRP A 56 -13.91 1.83 -2.32
CA TRP A 56 -15.10 2.64 -2.12
C TRP A 56 -16.40 1.80 -2.19
N PHE A 57 -16.48 0.88 -3.16
CA PHE A 57 -17.62 -0.04 -3.28
C PHE A 57 -17.72 -0.97 -2.06
N LEU A 58 -16.60 -1.51 -1.59
CA LEU A 58 -16.58 -2.41 -0.43
C LEU A 58 -16.96 -1.68 0.87
N ASP A 59 -16.55 -0.44 1.04
CA ASP A 59 -16.99 0.42 2.14
C ASP A 59 -18.51 0.63 2.14
N ARG A 60 -19.11 0.82 0.96
CA ARG A 60 -20.57 0.93 0.82
C ARG A 60 -21.30 -0.40 1.05
N LEU A 61 -20.68 -1.52 0.72
CA LEU A 61 -21.25 -2.85 0.92
C LEU A 61 -21.29 -3.26 2.40
N VAL A 62 -20.26 -2.87 3.15
CA VAL A 62 -20.12 -3.17 4.59
C VAL A 62 -19.82 -1.85 5.32
N PRO A 63 -20.83 -0.99 5.54
CA PRO A 63 -20.61 0.29 6.20
C PRO A 63 -20.14 0.10 7.64
N ASP A 64 -19.50 1.13 8.16
CA ASP A 64 -18.98 1.20 9.53
C ASP A 64 -17.97 0.07 9.88
N SER A 65 -17.25 -0.43 8.88
CA SER A 65 -16.23 -1.47 9.06
C SER A 65 -14.81 -0.86 9.10
N PRO A 66 -14.01 -1.19 10.12
CA PRO A 66 -12.59 -0.79 10.16
C PRO A 66 -11.68 -1.70 9.31
N PHE A 67 -12.23 -2.64 8.54
CA PHE A 67 -11.50 -3.70 7.85
C PHE A 67 -10.38 -3.18 6.92
N TYR A 68 -10.56 -2.00 6.36
CA TYR A 68 -9.56 -1.37 5.49
C TYR A 68 -8.71 -0.32 6.20
N ASN A 69 -8.71 -0.30 7.53
CA ASN A 69 -7.75 0.49 8.29
C ASN A 69 -6.36 -0.16 8.21
N MET A 70 -5.37 0.65 7.94
CA MET A 70 -3.95 0.28 7.98
C MET A 70 -3.32 1.00 9.15
N SER A 71 -3.12 0.29 10.25
CA SER A 71 -2.58 0.86 11.49
C SER A 71 -1.13 0.45 11.70
N VAL A 72 -0.30 1.40 12.09
CA VAL A 72 1.12 1.23 12.39
C VAL A 72 1.42 1.87 13.73
N SER A 73 2.13 1.15 14.59
CA SER A 73 2.66 1.65 15.86
C SER A 73 4.18 1.67 15.79
N LEU A 74 4.77 2.86 15.90
CA LEU A 74 6.22 3.04 15.86
C LEU A 74 6.72 3.42 17.24
N PHE A 75 7.61 2.59 17.80
CA PHE A 75 8.31 2.90 19.05
C PHE A 75 9.52 3.79 18.74
N ILE A 76 9.59 4.95 19.36
CA ILE A 76 10.64 5.95 19.17
C ILE A 76 11.43 6.08 20.45
N THR A 77 12.77 5.87 20.37
CA THR A 77 13.71 6.02 21.47
C THR A 77 14.63 7.21 21.25
N GLY A 78 14.94 7.92 22.30
CA GLY A 78 15.74 9.15 22.28
C GLY A 78 14.91 10.43 22.32
N PRO A 79 15.58 11.59 22.35
CA PRO A 79 14.91 12.88 22.45
C PRO A 79 14.12 13.18 21.19
N LEU A 80 12.79 13.37 21.33
CA LEU A 80 11.90 13.71 20.24
C LEU A 80 11.50 15.19 20.29
N GLN A 81 11.76 15.90 19.19
CA GLN A 81 11.28 17.27 19.01
C GLN A 81 9.85 17.25 18.46
N VAL A 82 8.86 17.25 19.32
CA VAL A 82 7.44 17.08 18.97
C VAL A 82 6.97 18.08 17.90
N LYS A 83 7.33 19.37 18.04
CA LYS A 83 6.98 20.40 17.06
C LYS A 83 7.57 20.14 15.67
N ILE A 84 8.76 19.52 15.62
CA ILE A 84 9.39 19.12 14.36
C ILE A 84 8.62 17.94 13.74
N MET A 85 8.18 16.99 14.56
CA MET A 85 7.34 15.89 14.08
C MET A 85 6.00 16.39 13.54
N GLU A 86 5.34 17.30 14.21
CA GLU A 86 4.12 17.96 13.69
C GLU A 86 4.38 18.67 12.35
N LYS A 87 5.48 19.44 12.26
CA LYS A 87 5.88 20.11 11.01
C LYS A 87 6.12 19.09 9.89
N THR A 88 6.75 17.97 10.21
CA THR A 88 7.01 16.86 9.27
C THR A 88 5.71 16.30 8.69
N PHE A 89 4.72 16.01 9.53
CA PHE A 89 3.44 15.49 9.03
C PHE A 89 2.63 16.53 8.25
N LYS A 90 2.66 17.78 8.63
CA LYS A 90 2.03 18.87 7.85
C LYS A 90 2.64 18.96 6.45
N GLU A 91 3.97 18.83 6.34
CA GLU A 91 4.65 18.84 5.05
C GLU A 91 4.31 17.61 4.21
N LEU A 92 4.20 16.40 4.80
CA LEU A 92 3.75 15.21 4.09
C LEU A 92 2.35 15.38 3.50
N VAL A 93 1.41 15.92 4.29
CA VAL A 93 0.04 16.18 3.83
C VAL A 93 0.00 17.24 2.72
N ARG A 94 0.85 18.28 2.82
CA ARG A 94 1.00 19.27 1.74
C ARG A 94 1.51 18.62 0.45
N ARG A 95 2.52 17.78 0.58
CA ARG A 95 3.25 17.16 -0.52
C ARG A 95 2.43 16.12 -1.28
N HIS A 96 1.70 15.26 -0.57
CA HIS A 96 0.91 14.17 -1.13
C HIS A 96 -0.59 14.51 -1.11
N GLU A 97 -1.14 14.85 -2.28
CA GLU A 97 -2.56 15.23 -2.41
C GLU A 97 -3.52 14.13 -1.95
N VAL A 98 -3.15 12.86 -2.09
CA VAL A 98 -3.96 11.73 -1.66
C VAL A 98 -4.25 11.74 -0.15
N LEU A 99 -3.35 12.30 0.68
CA LEU A 99 -3.55 12.43 2.14
C LEU A 99 -4.59 13.50 2.53
N ARG A 100 -4.97 14.36 1.60
CA ARG A 100 -5.99 15.40 1.77
C ARG A 100 -7.15 15.24 0.79
N THR A 101 -7.38 13.98 0.40
CA THR A 101 -8.43 13.59 -0.54
C THR A 101 -9.58 12.92 0.20
N SER A 102 -10.81 13.29 -0.15
CA SER A 102 -12.07 12.64 0.24
C SER A 102 -12.75 12.03 -0.97
N PHE A 103 -13.70 11.11 -0.72
CA PHE A 103 -14.38 10.35 -1.76
C PHE A 103 -15.90 10.48 -1.59
N ILE A 104 -16.57 11.05 -2.58
CA ILE A 104 -18.01 11.31 -2.55
C ILE A 104 -18.73 10.57 -3.69
N SER A 105 -20.04 10.45 -3.59
CA SER A 105 -20.89 10.11 -4.73
C SER A 105 -21.32 11.37 -5.45
N ASN A 106 -21.20 11.39 -6.77
CA ASN A 106 -21.80 12.44 -7.60
C ASN A 106 -23.32 12.27 -7.70
N ASP A 107 -24.00 13.23 -8.32
CA ASP A 107 -25.45 13.20 -8.53
C ASP A 107 -25.92 11.99 -9.36
N ASP A 108 -25.09 11.45 -10.23
CA ASP A 108 -25.32 10.22 -11.00
C ASP A 108 -24.95 8.93 -10.24
N GLY A 109 -24.60 9.03 -8.95
CA GLY A 109 -24.22 7.91 -8.09
C GLY A 109 -22.80 7.37 -8.29
N LYS A 110 -22.01 7.94 -9.21
CA LYS A 110 -20.64 7.53 -9.43
C LYS A 110 -19.69 8.11 -8.38
N PRO A 111 -18.66 7.35 -7.96
CA PRO A 111 -17.66 7.85 -7.02
C PRO A 111 -16.75 8.88 -7.67
N SER A 112 -16.41 9.89 -6.89
CA SER A 112 -15.40 10.91 -7.24
C SER A 112 -14.52 11.23 -6.08
N GLN A 113 -13.27 11.61 -6.38
CA GLN A 113 -12.32 12.12 -5.39
C GLN A 113 -12.25 13.65 -5.45
N ILE A 114 -12.16 14.25 -4.27
CA ILE A 114 -12.02 15.69 -4.07
C ILE A 114 -10.77 15.94 -3.25
N ILE A 115 -9.93 16.86 -3.72
CA ILE A 115 -8.70 17.27 -3.04
C ILE A 115 -8.96 18.58 -2.33
N ASP A 116 -8.72 18.64 -1.02
CA ASP A 116 -8.79 19.86 -0.23
C ASP A 116 -7.41 20.51 -0.14
N PRO A 117 -7.15 21.62 -0.85
CA PRO A 117 -5.84 22.27 -0.84
C PRO A 117 -5.49 22.91 0.51
N GLY A 118 -6.47 23.20 1.34
CA GLY A 118 -6.30 23.87 2.64
C GLY A 118 -6.17 22.91 3.82
N LEU A 119 -6.38 21.62 3.59
CA LEU A 119 -6.39 20.63 4.66
C LEU A 119 -5.01 20.48 5.31
N THR A 120 -5.00 20.45 6.62
CA THR A 120 -3.82 20.13 7.45
C THR A 120 -4.15 18.97 8.39
N ILE A 121 -3.15 18.39 9.02
CA ILE A 121 -3.31 17.30 9.98
C ILE A 121 -2.90 17.75 11.38
N GLU A 122 -3.63 17.28 12.38
CA GLU A 122 -3.29 17.45 13.79
C GLU A 122 -2.62 16.16 14.30
N MET A 123 -1.69 16.33 15.26
CA MET A 123 -1.04 15.23 15.97
C MET A 123 -1.30 15.40 17.46
N PRO A 124 -2.44 14.92 18.00
CA PRO A 124 -2.69 14.94 19.43
C PRO A 124 -1.62 14.17 20.21
N ILE A 125 -1.29 14.69 21.40
CA ILE A 125 -0.30 14.11 22.29
C ILE A 125 -1.02 13.59 23.52
N LEU A 126 -0.83 12.32 23.84
CA LEU A 126 -1.29 11.71 25.07
C LEU A 126 -0.09 11.48 26.01
N ASP A 127 -0.05 12.19 27.11
CA ASP A 127 1.03 12.07 28.09
C ASP A 127 0.72 10.94 29.09
N LEU A 128 1.51 9.89 29.05
CA LEU A 128 1.38 8.70 29.90
C LEU A 128 2.49 8.61 30.95
N GLN A 129 3.29 9.68 31.14
CA GLN A 129 4.45 9.67 32.03
C GLN A 129 4.10 9.43 33.50
N SER A 130 2.89 9.81 33.92
CA SER A 130 2.41 9.64 35.30
C SER A 130 2.05 8.17 35.64
N LEU A 131 1.89 7.32 34.64
CA LEU A 131 1.51 5.92 34.83
C LEU A 131 2.75 5.05 35.15
N THR A 132 2.53 3.95 35.88
CA THR A 132 3.55 2.91 36.03
C THR A 132 3.85 2.23 34.69
N ASN A 133 4.99 1.55 34.54
CA ASN A 133 5.35 0.88 33.30
C ASN A 133 4.29 -0.12 32.83
N GLN A 134 3.69 -0.86 33.75
CA GLN A 134 2.66 -1.86 33.42
C GLN A 134 1.37 -1.17 32.95
N GLU A 135 0.89 -0.16 33.65
CA GLU A 135 -0.29 0.62 33.27
C GLU A 135 -0.06 1.33 31.93
N ARG A 136 1.12 1.93 31.74
CA ARG A 136 1.52 2.62 30.52
C ARG A 136 1.44 1.71 29.30
N MET A 137 2.02 0.50 29.35
CA MET A 137 1.96 -0.46 28.26
C MET A 137 0.54 -1.01 28.02
N ALA A 138 -0.27 -1.14 29.07
CA ALA A 138 -1.68 -1.49 28.93
C ALA A 138 -2.46 -0.37 28.21
N GLU A 139 -2.20 0.89 28.56
CA GLU A 139 -2.83 2.06 27.95
C GLU A 139 -2.40 2.23 26.48
N VAL A 140 -1.12 2.04 26.16
CA VAL A 140 -0.64 2.02 24.76
C VAL A 140 -1.43 1.01 23.93
N LYS A 141 -1.59 -0.22 24.42
CA LYS A 141 -2.35 -1.27 23.71
C LYS A 141 -3.83 -0.90 23.56
N ARG A 142 -4.42 -0.32 24.61
CA ARG A 142 -5.83 0.10 24.59
C ARG A 142 -6.06 1.18 23.53
N VAL A 143 -5.24 2.23 23.54
CA VAL A 143 -5.36 3.35 22.60
C VAL A 143 -5.07 2.90 21.15
N ALA A 144 -4.05 2.04 20.96
CA ALA A 144 -3.73 1.50 19.64
C ALA A 144 -4.91 0.69 19.07
N LYS A 145 -5.53 -0.16 19.90
CA LYS A 145 -6.70 -0.94 19.49
C LYS A 145 -7.91 -0.06 19.17
N GLU A 146 -8.19 0.94 20.00
CA GLU A 146 -9.29 1.89 19.73
C GLU A 146 -9.07 2.66 18.42
N ASP A 147 -7.83 3.07 18.13
CA ASP A 147 -7.50 3.75 16.88
C ASP A 147 -7.60 2.82 15.66
N GLU A 148 -7.19 1.57 15.79
CA GLU A 148 -7.34 0.53 14.76
C GLU A 148 -8.81 0.26 14.42
N GLU A 149 -9.68 0.17 15.44
CA GLU A 149 -11.10 -0.12 15.31
C GLU A 149 -11.94 1.11 14.91
N LYS A 150 -11.39 2.31 14.99
CA LYS A 150 -12.10 3.55 14.68
C LYS A 150 -12.28 3.73 13.17
N VAL A 151 -13.53 3.70 12.73
CA VAL A 151 -13.93 3.83 11.31
C VAL A 151 -13.54 5.19 10.73
N PHE A 152 -13.22 5.21 9.44
CA PHE A 152 -13.08 6.42 8.64
C PHE A 152 -14.35 6.69 7.84
N ASP A 153 -14.80 7.93 7.82
CA ASP A 153 -15.82 8.42 6.90
C ASP A 153 -15.13 8.87 5.61
N LEU A 154 -15.24 8.10 4.54
CA LEU A 154 -14.55 8.39 3.27
C LEU A 154 -14.92 9.74 2.67
N THR A 155 -16.06 10.31 3.08
CA THR A 155 -16.49 11.64 2.59
C THR A 155 -15.77 12.80 3.27
N LYS A 156 -14.95 12.54 4.30
CA LYS A 156 -14.28 13.55 5.11
C LYS A 156 -12.77 13.29 5.18
N ALA A 157 -12.01 14.13 4.53
CA ALA A 157 -10.54 14.14 4.71
C ALA A 157 -10.16 14.82 6.04
N PRO A 158 -9.03 14.47 6.65
CA PRO A 158 -8.05 13.47 6.21
C PRO A 158 -8.49 12.04 6.53
N LEU A 159 -8.18 11.10 5.65
CA LEU A 159 -8.37 9.67 5.88
C LEU A 159 -7.11 9.05 6.54
N MET A 160 -6.46 9.85 7.34
CA MET A 160 -5.27 9.54 8.12
C MET A 160 -5.42 10.14 9.52
N ARG A 161 -5.06 9.38 10.55
CA ARG A 161 -4.95 9.81 11.94
C ARG A 161 -3.54 9.54 12.44
N ILE A 162 -3.03 10.45 13.24
CA ILE A 162 -1.77 10.28 13.96
C ILE A 162 -1.96 10.69 15.42
N THR A 163 -1.36 9.93 16.33
CA THR A 163 -1.38 10.23 17.76
C THR A 163 -0.01 9.91 18.35
N LEU A 164 0.55 10.82 19.12
CA LEU A 164 1.81 10.62 19.83
C LEU A 164 1.53 10.29 21.29
N LEU A 165 1.95 9.10 21.73
CA LEU A 165 1.91 8.69 23.12
C LEU A 165 3.29 8.96 23.73
N LYS A 166 3.36 9.81 24.77
CA LYS A 166 4.59 10.14 25.46
C LYS A 166 4.74 9.24 26.68
N LEU A 167 5.71 8.33 26.64
CA LEU A 167 5.94 7.37 27.72
C LEU A 167 6.96 7.86 28.74
N SER A 168 8.00 8.57 28.28
CA SER A 168 9.02 9.21 29.09
C SER A 168 9.62 10.41 28.36
N GLY A 169 10.70 10.99 28.87
CA GLY A 169 11.44 12.04 28.16
C GLY A 169 12.10 11.54 26.87
N GLU A 170 12.37 10.23 26.79
CA GLU A 170 13.11 9.60 25.68
C GLU A 170 12.38 8.43 25.02
N GLU A 171 11.14 8.16 25.43
CA GLU A 171 10.37 7.05 24.87
C GLU A 171 8.98 7.54 24.44
N HIS A 172 8.64 7.26 23.21
CA HIS A 172 7.35 7.64 22.63
C HIS A 172 6.82 6.48 21.76
N VAL A 173 5.50 6.43 21.59
CA VAL A 173 4.85 5.61 20.58
C VAL A 173 4.08 6.52 19.65
N LEU A 174 4.38 6.46 18.35
CA LEU A 174 3.62 7.13 17.31
C LEU A 174 2.64 6.11 16.71
N LEU A 175 1.36 6.37 16.93
CA LEU A 175 0.27 5.65 16.28
C LEU A 175 -0.09 6.37 14.99
N MET A 176 -0.21 5.62 13.91
CA MET A 176 -0.61 6.13 12.61
C MET A 176 -1.60 5.15 11.98
N SER A 177 -2.80 5.62 11.70
CA SER A 177 -3.83 4.85 11.01
C SER A 177 -4.27 5.57 9.74
N MET A 178 -4.40 4.83 8.67
CA MET A 178 -4.85 5.32 7.36
C MET A 178 -5.86 4.37 6.75
N HIS A 179 -6.82 4.91 6.01
CA HIS A 179 -7.69 4.05 5.21
C HIS A 179 -6.96 3.56 3.96
N HIS A 180 -7.13 2.30 3.60
CA HIS A 180 -6.43 1.67 2.48
C HIS A 180 -6.73 2.33 1.11
N ILE A 181 -7.82 3.14 1.01
CA ILE A 181 -8.16 3.87 -0.22
C ILE A 181 -7.16 4.99 -0.57
N ILE A 182 -6.39 5.47 0.44
CA ILE A 182 -5.36 6.49 0.26
C ILE A 182 -3.93 5.96 0.41
N SER A 183 -3.74 4.71 0.76
CA SER A 183 -2.42 4.14 1.05
C SER A 183 -2.38 2.64 0.82
N ASP A 184 -1.16 2.09 0.69
CA ASP A 184 -0.90 0.66 0.59
C ASP A 184 0.44 0.31 1.27
N GLY A 185 0.88 -0.94 1.17
CA GLY A 185 2.17 -1.36 1.75
C GLY A 185 3.38 -0.63 1.17
N TRP A 186 3.35 -0.23 -0.10
CA TRP A 186 4.39 0.60 -0.72
C TRP A 186 4.42 2.00 -0.13
N SER A 187 3.24 2.58 0.08
CA SER A 187 3.04 3.90 0.68
C SER A 187 3.71 4.04 2.04
N ILE A 188 3.67 2.99 2.88
CA ILE A 188 4.35 2.97 4.18
C ILE A 188 5.88 3.13 4.01
N GLY A 189 6.46 2.51 2.99
CA GLY A 189 7.88 2.69 2.67
C GLY A 189 8.22 4.12 2.26
N VAL A 190 7.37 4.75 1.44
CA VAL A 190 7.50 6.17 1.04
C VAL A 190 7.39 7.07 2.26
N LEU A 191 6.35 6.90 3.10
CA LEU A 191 6.14 7.66 4.33
C LEU A 191 7.35 7.58 5.27
N ASN A 192 7.83 6.37 5.58
CA ASN A 192 8.98 6.19 6.48
C ASN A 192 10.24 6.89 5.97
N ARG A 193 10.50 6.81 4.68
CA ARG A 193 11.62 7.50 4.05
C ARG A 193 11.48 9.02 4.16
N GLU A 194 10.32 9.56 3.80
CA GLU A 194 10.10 11.00 3.79
C GLU A 194 10.02 11.58 5.21
N ILE A 195 9.38 10.90 6.16
CA ILE A 195 9.41 11.26 7.59
C ILE A 195 10.87 11.40 8.06
N THR A 196 11.70 10.41 7.75
CA THR A 196 13.12 10.41 8.18
C THR A 196 13.88 11.61 7.60
N ILE A 197 13.72 11.89 6.31
CA ILE A 197 14.41 13.00 5.63
C ILE A 197 13.92 14.35 6.17
N LEU A 198 12.61 14.55 6.26
CA LEU A 198 11.99 15.78 6.71
C LEU A 198 12.34 16.07 8.18
N TYR A 199 12.16 15.09 9.06
CA TYR A 199 12.44 15.25 10.48
C TYR A 199 13.91 15.56 10.72
N LYS A 200 14.84 14.86 10.04
CA LYS A 200 16.30 15.10 10.14
C LYS A 200 16.65 16.54 9.71
N ALA A 201 16.18 16.97 8.55
CA ALA A 201 16.45 18.31 8.03
C ALA A 201 15.90 19.41 8.97
N TYR A 202 14.64 19.31 9.34
CA TYR A 202 14.03 20.29 10.25
C TYR A 202 14.66 20.30 11.63
N SER A 203 15.11 19.16 12.17
CA SER A 203 15.82 19.09 13.44
C SER A 203 17.20 19.75 13.39
N ALA A 204 17.82 19.78 12.23
CA ALA A 204 19.08 20.50 11.98
C ALA A 204 18.86 21.99 11.66
N GLY A 205 17.62 22.45 11.50
CA GLY A 205 17.29 23.79 11.03
C GLY A 205 17.54 24.01 9.54
N GLU A 206 17.60 22.91 8.76
CA GLU A 206 17.87 22.89 7.33
C GLU A 206 16.57 22.75 6.52
N GLU A 207 16.60 23.18 5.26
CA GLU A 207 15.54 22.86 4.30
C GLU A 207 15.66 21.40 3.82
N PRO A 208 14.57 20.64 3.77
CA PRO A 208 14.62 19.25 3.35
C PRO A 208 14.91 19.12 1.86
N SER A 209 15.84 18.20 1.51
CA SER A 209 16.20 17.89 0.13
C SER A 209 15.32 16.77 -0.43
N LEU A 210 14.02 17.00 -0.56
CA LEU A 210 13.08 16.13 -1.28
C LEU A 210 12.73 16.78 -2.63
N PRO A 211 12.90 16.07 -3.76
CA PRO A 211 12.49 16.59 -5.06
C PRO A 211 10.96 16.73 -5.08
N GLU A 212 10.43 17.76 -5.72
CA GLU A 212 8.99 17.89 -5.94
C GLU A 212 8.45 16.69 -6.73
N LEU A 213 7.19 16.31 -6.46
CA LEU A 213 6.54 15.23 -7.16
C LEU A 213 6.09 15.72 -8.54
N GLU A 214 6.54 15.04 -9.59
CA GLU A 214 6.19 15.39 -10.97
C GLU A 214 4.69 15.19 -11.24
N ILE A 215 4.08 14.23 -10.54
CA ILE A 215 2.66 13.90 -10.62
C ILE A 215 2.11 13.57 -9.22
N GLN A 216 0.80 13.52 -9.11
CA GLN A 216 0.07 13.08 -7.92
C GLN A 216 -0.79 11.86 -8.23
N TYR A 217 -1.30 11.16 -7.22
CA TYR A 217 -2.09 9.94 -7.42
C TYR A 217 -3.36 10.19 -8.27
N VAL A 218 -3.96 11.38 -8.19
CA VAL A 218 -5.10 11.77 -9.03
C VAL A 218 -4.75 11.79 -10.51
N ASP A 219 -3.53 12.19 -10.87
CA ASP A 219 -3.07 12.19 -12.26
C ASP A 219 -3.00 10.76 -12.81
N PHE A 220 -2.52 9.83 -11.99
CA PHE A 220 -2.56 8.41 -12.30
C PHE A 220 -3.99 7.90 -12.47
N SER A 221 -4.93 8.27 -11.59
CA SER A 221 -6.32 7.84 -11.68
C SER A 221 -6.95 8.27 -13.02
N VAL A 222 -6.75 9.52 -13.42
CA VAL A 222 -7.24 10.05 -14.70
C VAL A 222 -6.58 9.35 -15.88
N TRP A 223 -5.25 9.21 -15.84
CA TRP A 223 -4.49 8.51 -16.87
C TRP A 223 -4.96 7.05 -17.00
N GLN A 224 -5.12 6.33 -15.90
CA GLN A 224 -5.55 4.94 -15.89
C GLN A 224 -6.90 4.77 -16.59
N ARG A 225 -7.88 5.64 -16.30
CA ARG A 225 -9.21 5.59 -16.93
C ARG A 225 -9.14 5.84 -18.43
N ARG A 226 -8.35 6.81 -18.88
CA ARG A 226 -8.15 7.09 -20.29
C ARG A 226 -7.45 5.94 -21.02
N TRP A 227 -6.43 5.39 -20.40
CA TRP A 227 -5.66 4.29 -20.99
C TRP A 227 -6.51 3.03 -21.17
N PHE A 228 -7.30 2.65 -20.18
CA PHE A 228 -8.17 1.48 -20.25
C PHE A 228 -9.37 1.65 -21.21
N SER A 229 -9.82 2.88 -21.49
CA SER A 229 -10.93 3.11 -22.44
C SER A 229 -10.57 2.82 -23.91
N LYS A 230 -9.31 2.49 -24.21
CA LYS A 230 -8.81 2.20 -25.58
C LYS A 230 -8.93 0.71 -26.00
N GLY A 231 -9.89 -0.02 -25.44
CA GLY A 231 -10.09 -1.46 -25.75
C GLY A 231 -9.11 -2.41 -25.04
N ILE A 232 -8.20 -1.86 -24.22
CA ILE A 232 -7.23 -2.66 -23.46
C ILE A 232 -7.94 -3.42 -22.33
N TYR A 233 -8.95 -2.81 -21.75
CA TYR A 233 -9.74 -3.41 -20.67
C TYR A 233 -10.42 -4.70 -21.13
N GLU A 234 -11.11 -4.66 -22.26
CA GLU A 234 -11.84 -5.80 -22.82
C GLU A 234 -10.91 -6.97 -23.13
N ALA A 235 -9.75 -6.69 -23.74
CA ALA A 235 -8.76 -7.71 -24.07
C ALA A 235 -8.18 -8.37 -22.80
N GLN A 236 -7.88 -7.58 -21.76
CA GLN A 236 -7.41 -8.13 -20.49
C GLN A 236 -8.51 -8.89 -19.75
N LEU A 237 -9.74 -8.39 -19.76
CA LEU A 237 -10.88 -9.05 -19.13
C LEU A 237 -11.13 -10.43 -19.75
N GLU A 238 -11.12 -10.54 -21.07
CA GLU A 238 -11.29 -11.82 -21.76
C GLU A 238 -10.15 -12.80 -21.45
N PHE A 239 -8.91 -12.31 -21.39
CA PHE A 239 -7.78 -13.14 -20.99
C PHE A 239 -7.99 -13.70 -19.57
N TRP A 240 -8.32 -12.84 -18.60
CA TRP A 240 -8.49 -13.26 -17.21
C TRP A 240 -9.72 -14.14 -17.00
N LYS A 241 -10.85 -13.88 -17.68
CA LYS A 241 -12.02 -14.76 -17.67
C LYS A 241 -11.67 -16.18 -18.13
N LYS A 242 -10.89 -16.29 -19.21
CA LYS A 242 -10.43 -17.59 -19.70
C LYS A 242 -9.45 -18.25 -18.74
N GLN A 243 -8.49 -17.47 -18.20
CA GLN A 243 -7.47 -17.99 -17.28
C GLN A 243 -8.03 -18.46 -15.95
N LEU A 244 -9.10 -17.82 -15.50
CA LEU A 244 -9.72 -18.05 -14.20
C LEU A 244 -11.08 -18.78 -14.30
N SER A 245 -11.38 -19.40 -15.47
CA SER A 245 -12.57 -20.25 -15.60
C SER A 245 -12.41 -21.51 -14.75
N ASP A 246 -13.49 -21.95 -14.15
CA ASP A 246 -13.58 -23.21 -13.40
C ASP A 246 -12.56 -23.38 -12.26
N LEU A 247 -12.22 -22.26 -11.60
CA LEU A 247 -11.27 -22.28 -10.47
C LEU A 247 -11.75 -23.19 -9.33
N PRO A 248 -10.92 -24.15 -8.89
CA PRO A 248 -11.23 -24.92 -7.70
C PRO A 248 -11.14 -24.04 -6.45
N LEU A 249 -12.11 -24.19 -5.56
CA LEU A 249 -12.03 -23.60 -4.23
C LEU A 249 -11.04 -24.41 -3.38
N LEU A 250 -10.09 -23.74 -2.75
CA LEU A 250 -9.16 -24.37 -1.83
C LEU A 250 -9.90 -24.75 -0.54
N ASP A 251 -10.03 -26.04 -0.27
CA ASP A 251 -10.71 -26.60 0.89
C ASP A 251 -9.70 -26.96 1.99
N LEU A 252 -9.24 -25.95 2.71
CA LEU A 252 -8.36 -26.16 3.87
C LEU A 252 -9.16 -26.65 5.07
N PRO A 253 -8.68 -27.71 5.77
CA PRO A 253 -9.30 -28.17 6.99
C PRO A 253 -9.24 -27.06 8.05
N THR A 254 -10.35 -26.83 8.73
CA THR A 254 -10.48 -25.84 9.81
C THR A 254 -10.84 -26.52 11.12
N ASP A 255 -10.28 -26.07 12.24
CA ASP A 255 -10.58 -26.61 13.58
C ASP A 255 -12.02 -26.30 14.01
N LYS A 256 -12.63 -25.26 13.45
CA LYS A 256 -14.00 -24.84 13.73
C LYS A 256 -14.76 -24.61 12.43
N PRO A 257 -16.07 -24.88 12.39
CA PRO A 257 -16.88 -24.59 11.21
C PRO A 257 -16.86 -23.09 10.90
N ARG A 258 -16.86 -22.76 9.62
CA ARG A 258 -16.96 -21.37 9.18
C ARG A 258 -18.34 -20.81 9.56
N PRO A 259 -18.41 -19.59 10.14
CA PRO A 259 -19.68 -18.96 10.46
C PRO A 259 -20.44 -18.61 9.18
N ALA A 260 -21.77 -18.63 9.24
CA ALA A 260 -22.64 -18.28 8.11
C ALA A 260 -22.43 -16.83 7.63
N ILE A 261 -22.05 -15.92 8.53
CA ILE A 261 -21.71 -14.53 8.24
C ILE A 261 -20.27 -14.32 8.66
N ALA A 262 -19.43 -13.78 7.76
CA ALA A 262 -18.04 -13.47 8.05
C ALA A 262 -17.96 -12.37 9.13
N THR A 263 -17.15 -12.60 10.16
CA THR A 263 -16.98 -11.65 11.28
C THR A 263 -15.86 -10.64 11.01
N TYR A 264 -15.02 -10.90 10.01
CA TYR A 264 -13.81 -10.14 9.68
C TYR A 264 -12.79 -10.01 10.82
N HIS A 265 -12.95 -10.78 11.90
CA HIS A 265 -11.95 -10.86 12.95
C HIS A 265 -10.80 -11.73 12.48
N GLY A 266 -9.61 -11.18 12.49
CA GLY A 266 -8.38 -11.87 12.11
C GLY A 266 -7.36 -11.88 13.25
N ALA A 267 -6.30 -12.64 13.04
CA ALA A 267 -5.13 -12.65 13.91
C ALA A 267 -3.87 -12.80 13.04
N VAL A 268 -2.73 -12.44 13.60
CA VAL A 268 -1.42 -12.58 12.96
C VAL A 268 -0.59 -13.56 13.76
N GLU A 269 -0.12 -14.61 13.07
CA GLU A 269 0.85 -15.56 13.60
C GLU A 269 2.19 -15.33 12.87
N SER A 270 3.26 -15.20 13.64
CA SER A 270 4.59 -14.95 13.10
C SER A 270 5.46 -16.19 13.25
N ILE A 271 6.18 -16.54 12.19
CA ILE A 271 7.15 -17.63 12.18
C ILE A 271 8.50 -17.08 11.71
N ASP A 272 9.53 -17.32 12.52
CA ASP A 272 10.91 -16.98 12.15
C ASP A 272 11.56 -18.13 11.39
N ILE A 273 12.00 -17.87 10.16
CA ILE A 273 12.78 -18.83 9.38
C ILE A 273 14.25 -18.69 9.76
N PRO A 274 14.88 -19.75 10.31
CA PRO A 274 16.29 -19.70 10.72
C PRO A 274 17.23 -19.28 9.59
N VAL A 275 18.29 -18.56 9.94
CA VAL A 275 19.27 -18.00 8.98
C VAL A 275 19.85 -19.07 8.05
N GLU A 276 20.17 -20.26 8.58
CA GLU A 276 20.75 -21.35 7.78
C GLU A 276 19.73 -21.92 6.76
N LEU A 277 18.46 -22.03 7.15
CA LEU A 277 17.40 -22.44 6.23
C LEU A 277 17.19 -21.36 5.17
N THR A 278 17.18 -20.08 5.55
CA THR A 278 17.08 -18.96 4.61
C THR A 278 18.22 -18.97 3.59
N LYS A 279 19.46 -19.22 4.01
CA LYS A 279 20.60 -19.37 3.10
C LYS A 279 20.43 -20.54 2.12
N THR A 280 19.89 -21.65 2.61
CA THR A 280 19.64 -22.84 1.79
C THR A 280 18.54 -22.56 0.75
N LEU A 281 17.43 -21.95 1.14
CA LEU A 281 16.35 -21.54 0.22
C LEU A 281 16.86 -20.58 -0.86
N LYS A 282 17.68 -19.59 -0.49
CA LYS A 282 18.31 -18.68 -1.46
C LYS A 282 19.21 -19.42 -2.45
N LYS A 283 20.00 -20.44 -2.00
CA LYS A 283 20.81 -21.27 -2.91
C LYS A 283 19.93 -22.08 -3.87
N ILE A 284 18.83 -22.66 -3.39
CA ILE A 284 17.88 -23.38 -4.23
C ILE A 284 17.29 -22.45 -5.29
N SER A 285 16.84 -21.26 -4.87
CA SER A 285 16.30 -20.24 -5.78
C SER A 285 17.29 -19.90 -6.89
N LEU A 286 18.53 -19.59 -6.55
CA LEU A 286 19.58 -19.26 -7.51
C LEU A 286 19.87 -20.43 -8.47
N LYS A 287 19.95 -21.68 -7.95
CA LYS A 287 20.20 -22.87 -8.76
C LYS A 287 19.06 -23.16 -9.76
N SER A 288 17.83 -22.84 -9.38
CA SER A 288 16.63 -23.03 -10.21
C SER A 288 16.31 -21.84 -11.12
N GLY A 289 17.11 -20.77 -11.09
CA GLY A 289 16.79 -19.54 -11.83
C GLY A 289 15.50 -18.85 -11.34
N SER A 290 15.10 -19.09 -10.07
CA SER A 290 13.86 -18.56 -9.49
C SER A 290 14.15 -17.48 -8.42
N SER A 291 13.14 -16.67 -8.10
CA SER A 291 13.20 -15.75 -6.96
C SER A 291 12.93 -16.47 -5.64
N LEU A 292 13.36 -15.88 -4.53
CA LEU A 292 13.02 -16.41 -3.20
C LEU A 292 11.49 -16.46 -2.99
N PHE A 293 10.76 -15.46 -3.52
CA PHE A 293 9.30 -15.45 -3.50
C PHE A 293 8.71 -16.69 -4.20
N MET A 294 9.18 -17.01 -5.41
CA MET A 294 8.72 -18.22 -6.14
C MET A 294 9.02 -19.50 -5.36
N THR A 295 10.19 -19.59 -4.73
CA THR A 295 10.58 -20.75 -3.92
C THR A 295 9.68 -20.91 -2.69
N LEU A 296 9.39 -19.81 -1.97
CA LEU A 296 8.50 -19.83 -0.81
C LEU A 296 7.05 -20.14 -1.21
N LEU A 297 6.59 -19.53 -2.30
CA LEU A 297 5.24 -19.79 -2.83
C LEU A 297 5.08 -21.27 -3.20
N SER A 298 6.08 -21.85 -3.87
CA SER A 298 6.08 -23.30 -4.19
C SER A 298 6.02 -24.16 -2.93
N GLY A 299 6.73 -23.75 -1.88
CA GLY A 299 6.67 -24.43 -0.57
C GLY A 299 5.27 -24.39 0.05
N ILE A 300 4.59 -23.23 0.00
CA ILE A 300 3.21 -23.08 0.47
C ILE A 300 2.25 -23.96 -0.34
N MET A 301 2.40 -24.00 -1.68
CA MET A 301 1.58 -24.86 -2.53
C MET A 301 1.75 -26.34 -2.20
N VAL A 302 2.98 -26.79 -1.91
CA VAL A 302 3.24 -28.17 -1.44
C VAL A 302 2.53 -28.45 -0.11
N VAL A 303 2.56 -27.52 0.83
CA VAL A 303 1.85 -27.65 2.11
C VAL A 303 0.35 -27.76 1.88
N PHE A 304 -0.24 -26.88 1.05
CA PHE A 304 -1.67 -26.93 0.75
C PHE A 304 -2.07 -28.23 0.05
N ASN A 305 -1.29 -28.69 -0.92
CA ASN A 305 -1.53 -30.00 -1.56
C ASN A 305 -1.54 -31.12 -0.51
N ARG A 306 -0.61 -31.12 0.46
CA ARG A 306 -0.53 -32.12 1.52
C ARG A 306 -1.76 -32.13 2.44
N TYR A 307 -2.33 -30.95 2.72
CA TYR A 307 -3.51 -30.83 3.58
C TYR A 307 -4.82 -31.10 2.86
N THR A 308 -4.93 -30.76 1.59
CA THR A 308 -6.19 -30.80 0.82
C THR A 308 -6.27 -31.96 -0.16
N GLY A 309 -5.12 -32.49 -0.60
CA GLY A 309 -5.05 -33.44 -1.72
C GLY A 309 -5.30 -32.80 -3.09
N GLN A 310 -5.50 -31.49 -3.16
CA GLN A 310 -5.75 -30.77 -4.41
C GLN A 310 -4.45 -30.51 -5.17
N GLU A 311 -4.44 -30.79 -6.47
CA GLU A 311 -3.28 -30.54 -7.34
C GLU A 311 -3.34 -29.15 -7.99
N ASP A 312 -4.55 -28.63 -8.24
CA ASP A 312 -4.76 -27.27 -8.74
C ASP A 312 -5.06 -26.33 -7.59
N ILE A 313 -4.11 -25.42 -7.31
CA ILE A 313 -4.14 -24.53 -6.16
C ILE A 313 -4.03 -23.08 -6.61
N VAL A 314 -5.04 -22.29 -6.30
CA VAL A 314 -5.12 -20.88 -6.66
C VAL A 314 -4.75 -20.01 -5.47
N LEU A 315 -3.76 -19.15 -5.66
CA LEU A 315 -3.29 -18.22 -4.65
C LEU A 315 -3.36 -16.78 -5.18
N GLY A 316 -3.93 -15.88 -4.39
CA GLY A 316 -3.90 -14.45 -4.64
C GLY A 316 -2.67 -13.81 -4.00
N SER A 317 -1.95 -13.01 -4.75
CA SER A 317 -0.84 -12.20 -4.24
C SER A 317 -1.08 -10.72 -4.57
N PRO A 318 -1.02 -9.82 -3.57
CA PRO A 318 -1.12 -8.40 -3.83
C PRO A 318 0.12 -7.91 -4.59
N ILE A 319 -0.08 -6.93 -5.47
CA ILE A 319 0.98 -6.23 -6.19
C ILE A 319 0.93 -4.75 -5.87
N ALA A 320 2.10 -4.11 -5.75
CA ALA A 320 2.18 -2.67 -5.49
C ALA A 320 1.62 -1.81 -6.63
N ASN A 321 1.47 -2.37 -7.83
CA ASN A 321 0.95 -1.71 -9.03
C ASN A 321 1.66 -0.39 -9.39
N ARG A 322 2.95 -0.26 -9.03
CA ARG A 322 3.82 0.85 -9.40
C ARG A 322 4.51 0.53 -10.74
N VAL A 323 3.69 0.41 -11.79
CA VAL A 323 4.11 -0.01 -13.13
C VAL A 323 4.94 1.04 -13.88
N ARG A 324 5.01 2.25 -13.38
CA ARG A 324 5.76 3.37 -13.94
C ARG A 324 6.64 3.99 -12.87
N LYS A 325 7.82 4.47 -13.26
CA LYS A 325 8.80 5.09 -12.35
C LYS A 325 8.23 6.32 -11.63
N GLU A 326 7.40 7.09 -12.32
CA GLU A 326 6.74 8.29 -11.79
C GLU A 326 5.80 8.00 -10.62
N LEU A 327 5.34 6.72 -10.49
CA LEU A 327 4.47 6.28 -9.39
C LEU A 327 5.24 5.82 -8.14
N GLU A 328 6.55 5.53 -8.27
CA GLU A 328 7.34 5.02 -7.15
C GLU A 328 7.43 5.98 -5.95
N PRO A 329 7.51 7.33 -6.13
CA PRO A 329 7.55 8.26 -5.01
C PRO A 329 6.17 8.61 -4.43
N LEU A 330 5.07 8.09 -4.99
CA LEU A 330 3.72 8.41 -4.53
C LEU A 330 3.27 7.50 -3.37
N ILE A 331 2.48 8.11 -2.48
CA ILE A 331 1.67 7.40 -1.48
C ILE A 331 0.45 6.78 -2.14
#